data_4c47cc454b81f0104b9862b8f939b7d6
#
_entry.id   4c47cc454b81f0104b9862b8f939b7d6
#
_cell.length_a   1.000
_cell.length_b   1.000
_cell.length_c   1.000
_cell.angle_alpha   90.00
_cell.angle_beta   90.00
_cell.angle_gamma   90.00
#
_symmetry.space_group_name_H-M   'P 1'
#
loop_
_entity.id
_entity.type
_entity.pdbx_description
1 polymer ?
#
loop_
_entity_poly.entity_id
_entity_poly.type
_entity_poly.pdbx_seq_one_letter_code
_entity_poly.pdbx_strand_id
1 'polypeptide(L)'
;MAEREGGAGARWELSAAREYYDYRKSVYGDVTHRALLVDAVGTLVVPAQPTAKVYKSIGEKYGVKYSEDEILARYRRAYEQPWGGSRLRYVDDGRPFWQHIVTSSTGCSDLQYFEELYQYYMTEKAWKLCDPDAENVFKALRKAGVKTAVVSNFDTRLRPLLHVLKCDHWFDAVAVSAEVAAEKPNPTIFLKACESLGVKPEEAVHVGDDRRNDIWGARDAGCDAWLWGSDVHSFKEVAERIGVEVAK
;
A
#
# COMPACT_ATOMS: atom_id res chain seq x y z
N MET A 1 -22.48 2.87 36.87
CA MET A 1 -21.82 1.54 36.95
C MET A 1 -21.58 1.03 35.54
N ALA A 2 -20.56 1.52 34.87
CA ALA A 2 -20.15 1.02 33.56
C ALA A 2 -18.67 1.43 33.26
N GLU A 3 -17.78 0.95 34.08
CA GLU A 3 -16.32 1.09 33.87
C GLU A 3 -15.62 -0.15 34.37
N ARG A 4 -15.59 -1.26 33.61
CA ARG A 4 -14.70 -2.40 33.89
C ARG A 4 -14.60 -3.46 32.79
N GLU A 5 -14.95 -3.20 31.54
CA GLU A 5 -14.78 -4.23 30.49
C GLU A 5 -13.60 -3.99 29.52
N GLY A 6 -12.97 -2.81 29.53
CA GLY A 6 -11.85 -2.52 28.62
C GLY A 6 -10.49 -3.12 29.00
N GLY A 7 -10.30 -3.52 30.27
CA GLY A 7 -9.00 -3.93 30.77
C GLY A 7 -8.62 -5.40 30.53
N ALA A 8 -9.59 -6.27 30.39
CA ALA A 8 -9.34 -7.71 30.22
C ALA A 8 -9.01 -8.08 28.77
N GLY A 9 -9.73 -7.49 27.80
CA GLY A 9 -9.50 -7.71 26.38
C GLY A 9 -8.12 -7.22 25.93
N ALA A 10 -7.73 -6.00 26.33
CA ALA A 10 -6.42 -5.44 26.00
C ALA A 10 -5.24 -6.24 26.63
N ARG A 11 -5.44 -6.79 27.82
CA ARG A 11 -4.41 -7.68 28.46
C ARG A 11 -4.26 -9.01 27.72
N TRP A 12 -5.35 -9.58 27.22
CA TRP A 12 -5.32 -10.81 26.43
C TRP A 12 -4.62 -10.61 25.08
N GLU A 13 -4.92 -9.54 24.38
CA GLU A 13 -4.30 -9.21 23.09
C GLU A 13 -2.79 -8.97 23.25
N LEU A 14 -2.37 -8.25 24.28
CA LEU A 14 -0.96 -8.00 24.57
C LEU A 14 -0.22 -9.28 24.96
N SER A 15 -0.84 -10.19 25.70
CA SER A 15 -0.26 -11.48 26.07
C SER A 15 -0.07 -12.39 24.86
N ALA A 16 -1.10 -12.54 24.03
CA ALA A 16 -1.06 -13.36 22.82
C ALA A 16 -0.04 -12.83 21.80
N ALA A 17 0.06 -11.51 21.63
CA ALA A 17 1.04 -10.88 20.75
C ALA A 17 2.48 -11.13 21.27
N ARG A 18 2.70 -11.10 22.58
CA ARG A 18 4.00 -11.37 23.18
C ARG A 18 4.40 -12.84 23.03
N GLU A 19 3.48 -13.76 23.35
CA GLU A 19 3.70 -15.19 23.18
C GLU A 19 4.02 -15.56 21.74
N TYR A 20 3.32 -14.96 20.78
CA TYR A 20 3.59 -15.15 19.37
C TYR A 20 4.97 -14.60 18.97
N TYR A 21 5.36 -13.44 19.46
CA TYR A 21 6.68 -12.87 19.21
C TYR A 21 7.79 -13.75 19.80
N ASP A 22 7.64 -14.22 21.04
CA ASP A 22 8.59 -15.10 21.69
C ASP A 22 8.72 -16.45 20.96
N TYR A 23 7.60 -16.99 20.46
CA TYR A 23 7.59 -18.16 19.58
C TYR A 23 8.40 -17.90 18.30
N ARG A 24 8.15 -16.79 17.62
CA ARG A 24 8.91 -16.47 16.40
C ARG A 24 10.40 -16.32 16.66
N LYS A 25 10.76 -15.66 17.74
CA LYS A 25 12.19 -15.58 18.17
C LYS A 25 12.81 -16.95 18.41
N SER A 26 12.08 -17.87 19.01
CA SER A 26 12.57 -19.23 19.24
C SER A 26 12.82 -20.02 17.96
N VAL A 27 12.03 -19.75 16.90
CA VAL A 27 12.12 -20.46 15.62
C VAL A 27 13.12 -19.79 14.66
N TYR A 28 13.11 -18.46 14.57
CA TYR A 28 13.83 -17.71 13.53
C TYR A 28 15.05 -16.92 14.09
N GLY A 29 15.19 -16.81 15.39
CA GLY A 29 16.25 -15.99 16.03
C GLY A 29 15.81 -14.53 16.22
N ASP A 30 16.77 -13.64 16.41
CA ASP A 30 16.49 -12.23 16.70
C ASP A 30 15.77 -11.50 15.56
N VAL A 31 16.08 -11.83 14.31
CA VAL A 31 15.34 -11.36 13.13
C VAL A 31 14.20 -12.32 12.85
N THR A 32 13.00 -11.93 13.26
CA THR A 32 11.81 -12.80 13.30
C THR A 32 11.13 -13.04 11.94
N HIS A 33 11.42 -12.20 10.94
CA HIS A 33 10.89 -12.32 9.59
C HIS A 33 11.99 -12.17 8.56
N ARG A 34 11.99 -13.01 7.54
CA ARG A 34 12.97 -12.98 6.45
C ARG A 34 12.60 -11.98 5.35
N ALA A 35 11.32 -11.59 5.29
CA ALA A 35 10.84 -10.64 4.30
C ALA A 35 9.81 -9.66 4.88
N LEU A 36 9.88 -8.42 4.39
CA LEU A 36 8.89 -7.37 4.58
C LEU A 36 8.22 -7.09 3.24
N LEU A 37 6.90 -7.25 3.19
CA LEU A 37 6.05 -6.85 2.07
C LEU A 37 5.34 -5.55 2.44
N VAL A 38 5.29 -4.58 1.53
CA VAL A 38 4.74 -3.24 1.80
C VAL A 38 3.72 -2.85 0.75
N ASP A 39 2.54 -2.39 1.17
CA ASP A 39 1.62 -1.72 0.26
C ASP A 39 2.20 -0.38 -0.21
N ALA A 40 1.80 0.07 -1.41
CA ALA A 40 2.29 1.31 -1.98
C ALA A 40 1.50 2.53 -1.49
N VAL A 41 0.29 2.74 -2.00
CA VAL A 41 -0.50 3.95 -1.77
C VAL A 41 -1.25 3.87 -0.45
N GLY A 42 -0.98 4.79 0.45
CA GLY A 42 -1.52 4.81 1.81
C GLY A 42 -0.53 4.31 2.86
N THR A 43 0.53 3.60 2.46
CA THR A 43 1.53 3.01 3.36
C THR A 43 2.94 3.50 3.06
N LEU A 44 3.44 3.31 1.85
CA LEU A 44 4.75 3.82 1.42
C LEU A 44 4.66 5.28 0.98
N VAL A 45 3.67 5.60 0.16
CA VAL A 45 3.46 6.93 -0.42
C VAL A 45 1.99 7.33 -0.34
N VAL A 46 1.75 8.63 -0.29
CA VAL A 46 0.40 9.23 -0.42
C VAL A 46 0.44 10.37 -1.41
N PRO A 47 -0.71 10.74 -2.02
CA PRO A 47 -0.79 11.94 -2.83
C PRO A 47 -0.31 13.16 -2.05
N ALA A 48 0.53 13.99 -2.68
CA ALA A 48 1.07 15.20 -2.06
C ALA A 48 -0.01 16.25 -1.80
N GLN A 49 -1.08 16.23 -2.62
CA GLN A 49 -2.27 17.07 -2.47
C GLN A 49 -3.54 16.22 -2.56
N PRO A 50 -4.67 16.69 -1.96
CA PRO A 50 -5.96 16.02 -2.11
C PRO A 50 -6.32 15.80 -3.58
N THR A 51 -6.71 14.59 -3.93
CA THR A 51 -7.05 14.21 -5.32
C THR A 51 -8.11 15.12 -5.92
N ALA A 52 -9.18 15.43 -5.17
CA ALA A 52 -10.23 16.32 -5.64
C ALA A 52 -9.73 17.74 -5.98
N LYS A 53 -8.78 18.25 -5.20
CA LYS A 53 -8.13 19.55 -5.45
C LYS A 53 -7.35 19.54 -6.76
N VAL A 54 -6.57 18.49 -7.00
CA VAL A 54 -5.80 18.33 -8.24
C VAL A 54 -6.74 18.20 -9.44
N TYR A 55 -7.78 17.35 -9.32
CA TYR A 55 -8.78 17.14 -10.38
C TYR A 55 -9.47 18.45 -10.74
N LYS A 56 -9.88 19.24 -9.74
CA LYS A 56 -10.49 20.54 -9.96
C LYS A 56 -9.52 21.53 -10.60
N SER A 57 -8.34 21.71 -10.02
CA SER A 57 -7.38 22.72 -10.47
C SER A 57 -6.94 22.51 -11.92
N ILE A 58 -6.65 21.29 -12.33
CA ILE A 58 -6.33 20.99 -13.73
C ILE A 58 -7.60 21.05 -14.60
N GLY A 59 -8.75 20.63 -14.06
CA GLY A 59 -10.01 20.55 -14.78
C GLY A 59 -10.68 21.89 -15.08
N GLU A 60 -10.34 22.96 -14.36
CA GLU A 60 -10.97 24.30 -14.55
C GLU A 60 -10.87 24.78 -16.01
N LYS A 61 -9.71 24.62 -16.65
CA LYS A 61 -9.51 24.98 -18.06
C LYS A 61 -10.24 24.07 -19.06
N TYR A 62 -10.73 22.91 -18.59
CA TYR A 62 -11.54 21.96 -19.36
C TYR A 62 -13.02 22.02 -19.01
N GLY A 63 -13.44 23.05 -18.27
CA GLY A 63 -14.83 23.30 -17.94
C GLY A 63 -15.39 22.51 -16.77
N VAL A 64 -14.55 21.90 -15.93
CA VAL A 64 -14.98 21.25 -14.69
C VAL A 64 -15.52 22.30 -13.73
N LYS A 65 -16.80 22.13 -13.31
CA LYS A 65 -17.53 23.10 -12.48
C LYS A 65 -17.82 22.61 -11.07
N TYR A 66 -17.66 21.30 -10.81
CA TYR A 66 -17.96 20.73 -9.50
C TYR A 66 -17.01 21.27 -8.43
N SER A 67 -17.50 21.38 -7.21
CA SER A 67 -16.66 21.69 -6.04
C SER A 67 -15.74 20.52 -5.70
N GLU A 68 -14.70 20.77 -4.92
CA GLU A 68 -13.80 19.69 -4.44
C GLU A 68 -14.56 18.63 -3.65
N ASP A 69 -15.52 19.04 -2.81
CA ASP A 69 -16.34 18.10 -2.03
C ASP A 69 -17.22 17.22 -2.94
N GLU A 70 -17.78 17.80 -3.99
CA GLU A 70 -18.59 17.07 -4.97
C GLU A 70 -17.73 16.10 -5.78
N ILE A 71 -16.54 16.53 -6.25
CA ILE A 71 -15.57 15.67 -6.94
C ILE A 71 -15.16 14.50 -6.02
N LEU A 72 -14.86 14.78 -4.75
CA LEU A 72 -14.48 13.74 -3.79
C LEU A 72 -15.60 12.72 -3.55
N ALA A 73 -16.84 13.20 -3.38
CA ALA A 73 -17.97 12.32 -3.17
C ALA A 73 -18.24 11.42 -4.40
N ARG A 74 -18.14 11.99 -5.59
CA ARG A 74 -18.28 11.26 -6.87
C ARG A 74 -17.13 10.27 -7.08
N TYR A 75 -15.89 10.67 -6.78
CA TYR A 75 -14.71 9.82 -6.85
C TYR A 75 -14.88 8.58 -5.97
N ARG A 76 -15.23 8.77 -4.69
CA ARG A 76 -15.43 7.66 -3.75
C ARG A 76 -16.50 6.68 -4.27
N ARG A 77 -17.63 7.19 -4.71
CA ARG A 77 -18.71 6.38 -5.28
C ARG A 77 -18.27 5.58 -6.50
N ALA A 78 -17.58 6.22 -7.44
CA ALA A 78 -17.09 5.55 -8.64
C ALA A 78 -16.02 4.50 -8.33
N TYR A 79 -15.15 4.78 -7.36
CA TYR A 79 -14.07 3.88 -6.96
C TYR A 79 -14.55 2.65 -6.19
N GLU A 80 -15.61 2.78 -5.40
CA GLU A 80 -16.19 1.70 -4.61
C GLU A 80 -17.05 0.74 -5.44
N GLN A 81 -17.59 1.20 -6.57
CA GLN A 81 -18.46 0.39 -7.43
C GLN A 81 -17.65 -0.45 -8.42
N PRO A 82 -18.15 -1.64 -8.82
CA PRO A 82 -17.63 -2.35 -9.97
C PRO A 82 -17.73 -1.48 -11.22
N TRP A 83 -16.62 -1.27 -11.92
CA TRP A 83 -16.62 -0.37 -13.07
C TRP A 83 -17.08 -1.02 -14.39
N GLY A 84 -17.26 -2.35 -14.39
CA GLY A 84 -17.88 -3.08 -15.51
C GLY A 84 -16.97 -3.37 -16.71
N GLY A 85 -15.80 -2.76 -16.81
CA GLY A 85 -14.88 -2.96 -17.92
C GLY A 85 -14.00 -4.21 -17.81
N SER A 86 -13.76 -4.68 -16.59
CA SER A 86 -12.97 -5.86 -16.30
C SER A 86 -13.27 -6.40 -14.90
N ARG A 87 -12.94 -7.68 -14.64
CA ARG A 87 -12.98 -8.26 -13.30
C ARG A 87 -11.91 -7.65 -12.38
N LEU A 88 -10.79 -7.26 -12.95
CA LEU A 88 -9.74 -6.52 -12.27
C LEU A 88 -9.95 -5.02 -12.50
N ARG A 89 -9.68 -4.22 -11.48
CA ARG A 89 -9.73 -2.76 -11.56
C ARG A 89 -8.63 -2.23 -12.46
N TYR A 90 -7.43 -2.72 -12.26
CA TYR A 90 -6.26 -2.30 -13.00
C TYR A 90 -5.84 -3.37 -14.01
N VAL A 91 -5.92 -3.01 -15.29
CA VAL A 91 -5.44 -3.83 -16.42
C VAL A 91 -4.42 -2.98 -17.17
N ASP A 92 -3.28 -3.57 -17.50
CA ASP A 92 -2.17 -2.88 -18.15
C ASP A 92 -1.78 -1.56 -17.45
N ASP A 93 -1.79 -0.46 -18.17
CA ASP A 93 -1.45 0.87 -17.66
C ASP A 93 -2.62 1.59 -16.94
N GLY A 94 -3.75 0.92 -16.75
CA GLY A 94 -4.90 1.40 -16.00
C GLY A 94 -5.71 2.50 -16.68
N ARG A 95 -5.37 2.93 -17.90
CA ARG A 95 -6.06 4.05 -18.59
C ARG A 95 -7.57 3.90 -18.65
N PRO A 96 -8.16 2.76 -19.06
CA PRO A 96 -9.61 2.62 -19.13
C PRO A 96 -10.30 2.85 -17.79
N PHE A 97 -9.74 2.29 -16.71
CA PHE A 97 -10.29 2.48 -15.37
C PHE A 97 -10.17 3.94 -14.91
N TRP A 98 -8.99 4.55 -15.08
CA TRP A 98 -8.77 5.93 -14.66
C TRP A 98 -9.56 6.94 -15.46
N GLN A 99 -9.79 6.71 -16.77
CA GLN A 99 -10.71 7.52 -17.58
C GLN A 99 -12.13 7.46 -17.02
N HIS A 100 -12.60 6.26 -16.64
CA HIS A 100 -13.89 6.10 -15.99
C HIS A 100 -13.97 6.90 -14.68
N ILE A 101 -12.94 6.81 -13.84
CA ILE A 101 -12.88 7.53 -12.55
C ILE A 101 -12.88 9.05 -12.76
N VAL A 102 -12.05 9.57 -13.66
CA VAL A 102 -11.97 11.02 -13.94
C VAL A 102 -13.32 11.54 -14.47
N THR A 103 -13.90 10.87 -15.45
CA THR A 103 -15.20 11.25 -16.05
C THR A 103 -16.32 11.20 -15.00
N SER A 104 -16.40 10.14 -14.23
CA SER A 104 -17.42 9.99 -13.19
C SER A 104 -17.29 11.02 -12.07
N SER A 105 -16.05 11.38 -11.71
CA SER A 105 -15.78 12.32 -10.62
C SER A 105 -16.03 13.78 -11.02
N THR A 106 -15.67 14.14 -12.24
CA THR A 106 -15.60 15.54 -12.68
C THR A 106 -16.69 15.91 -13.70
N GLY A 107 -17.34 14.91 -14.30
CA GLY A 107 -18.28 15.11 -15.42
C GLY A 107 -17.61 15.48 -16.74
N CYS A 108 -16.27 15.49 -16.79
CA CYS A 108 -15.50 15.85 -17.98
C CYS A 108 -14.86 14.60 -18.60
N SER A 109 -15.14 14.36 -19.88
CA SER A 109 -14.60 13.25 -20.66
C SER A 109 -13.53 13.68 -21.68
N ASP A 110 -13.00 14.89 -21.54
CA ASP A 110 -11.95 15.40 -22.41
C ASP A 110 -10.66 14.57 -22.24
N LEU A 111 -10.13 14.07 -23.36
CA LEU A 111 -8.97 13.20 -23.36
C LEU A 111 -7.66 13.94 -23.00
N GLN A 112 -7.57 15.23 -23.31
CA GLN A 112 -6.40 16.03 -22.94
C GLN A 112 -6.39 16.30 -21.44
N TYR A 113 -7.56 16.55 -20.85
CA TYR A 113 -7.71 16.67 -19.40
C TYR A 113 -7.28 15.37 -18.69
N PHE A 114 -7.79 14.24 -19.17
CA PHE A 114 -7.38 12.95 -18.63
C PHE A 114 -5.88 12.73 -18.74
N GLU A 115 -5.29 12.98 -19.90
CA GLU A 115 -3.86 12.79 -20.12
C GLU A 115 -3.01 13.68 -19.21
N GLU A 116 -3.43 14.92 -18.98
CA GLU A 116 -2.73 15.84 -18.10
C GLU A 116 -2.74 15.36 -16.64
N LEU A 117 -3.89 14.86 -16.15
CA LEU A 117 -3.98 14.22 -14.84
C LEU A 117 -3.13 12.94 -14.76
N TYR A 118 -3.21 12.11 -15.79
CA TYR A 118 -2.47 10.85 -15.85
C TYR A 118 -0.96 11.07 -15.80
N GLN A 119 -0.45 12.06 -16.54
CA GLN A 119 0.96 12.44 -16.52
C GLN A 119 1.37 13.12 -15.21
N TYR A 120 0.51 13.94 -14.62
CA TYR A 120 0.77 14.54 -13.30
C TYR A 120 1.09 13.47 -12.25
N TYR A 121 0.29 12.40 -12.18
CA TYR A 121 0.51 11.30 -11.24
C TYR A 121 1.72 10.41 -11.55
N MET A 122 2.40 10.64 -12.66
CA MET A 122 3.70 10.04 -12.97
C MET A 122 4.90 10.91 -12.54
N THR A 123 4.67 12.04 -11.89
CA THR A 123 5.72 12.94 -11.41
C THR A 123 5.93 12.82 -9.91
N GLU A 124 7.15 13.14 -9.45
CA GLU A 124 7.45 13.20 -8.02
C GLU A 124 6.61 14.23 -7.27
N LYS A 125 6.12 15.28 -7.95
CA LYS A 125 5.29 16.33 -7.37
C LYS A 125 3.94 15.83 -6.87
N ALA A 126 3.45 14.73 -7.45
CA ALA A 126 2.15 14.17 -7.10
C ALA A 126 2.16 13.37 -5.79
N TRP A 127 3.33 12.98 -5.30
CA TRP A 127 3.48 12.04 -4.21
C TRP A 127 4.42 12.52 -3.12
N LYS A 128 4.22 12.01 -1.93
CA LYS A 128 5.13 12.16 -0.79
C LYS A 128 5.24 10.84 -0.03
N LEU A 129 6.38 10.59 0.58
CA LEU A 129 6.56 9.45 1.48
C LEU A 129 5.67 9.60 2.71
N CYS A 130 5.06 8.49 3.16
CA CYS A 130 4.33 8.43 4.43
C CYS A 130 5.29 8.57 5.62
N ASP A 131 6.49 8.00 5.50
CA ASP A 131 7.55 8.06 6.49
C ASP A 131 8.81 8.65 5.87
N PRO A 132 9.24 9.85 6.29
CA PRO A 132 10.46 10.48 5.77
C PRO A 132 11.74 9.68 6.02
N ASP A 133 11.76 8.84 7.07
CA ASP A 133 12.91 8.00 7.44
C ASP A 133 12.96 6.65 6.71
N ALA A 134 12.02 6.38 5.82
CA ALA A 134 11.88 5.09 5.12
C ALA A 134 13.19 4.61 4.49
N GLU A 135 13.94 5.48 3.81
CA GLU A 135 15.20 5.10 3.17
C GLU A 135 16.21 4.49 4.14
N ASN A 136 16.38 5.10 5.31
CA ASN A 136 17.33 4.61 6.32
C ASN A 136 16.89 3.26 6.87
N VAL A 137 15.57 3.08 7.04
CA VAL A 137 15.01 1.82 7.53
C VAL A 137 15.19 0.71 6.51
N PHE A 138 14.88 0.94 5.24
CA PHE A 138 15.04 -0.08 4.19
C PHE A 138 16.52 -0.44 3.98
N LYS A 139 17.45 0.50 4.15
CA LYS A 139 18.89 0.21 4.18
C LYS A 139 19.28 -0.71 5.35
N ALA A 140 18.74 -0.44 6.54
CA ALA A 140 19.01 -1.27 7.73
C ALA A 140 18.43 -2.69 7.57
N LEU A 141 17.20 -2.82 7.07
CA LEU A 141 16.57 -4.12 6.77
C LEU A 141 17.42 -4.93 5.78
N ARG A 142 17.84 -4.31 4.69
CA ARG A 142 18.73 -4.96 3.71
C ARG A 142 20.05 -5.43 4.32
N LYS A 143 20.68 -4.57 5.14
CA LYS A 143 21.93 -4.92 5.86
C LYS A 143 21.74 -6.10 6.79
N ALA A 144 20.57 -6.22 7.40
CA ALA A 144 20.21 -7.35 8.27
C ALA A 144 19.79 -8.61 7.47
N GLY A 145 19.79 -8.58 6.15
CA GLY A 145 19.42 -9.71 5.29
C GLY A 145 17.90 -9.90 5.12
N VAL A 146 17.08 -8.93 5.54
CA VAL A 146 15.63 -8.96 5.33
C VAL A 146 15.34 -8.56 3.89
N LYS A 147 14.64 -9.42 3.17
CA LYS A 147 14.18 -9.15 1.80
C LYS A 147 12.98 -8.19 1.84
N THR A 148 12.84 -7.38 0.80
CA THR A 148 11.75 -6.39 0.74
C THR A 148 11.03 -6.43 -0.59
N ALA A 149 9.70 -6.31 -0.57
CA ALA A 149 8.90 -6.20 -1.78
C ALA A 149 7.74 -5.22 -1.61
N VAL A 150 7.35 -4.57 -2.69
CA VAL A 150 6.08 -3.86 -2.79
C VAL A 150 5.00 -4.83 -3.27
N VAL A 151 3.82 -4.79 -2.63
CA VAL A 151 2.62 -5.57 -3.02
C VAL A 151 1.44 -4.63 -3.13
N SER A 152 1.02 -4.29 -4.33
CA SER A 152 0.05 -3.23 -4.54
C SER A 152 -1.01 -3.55 -5.58
N ASN A 153 -2.25 -3.18 -5.27
CA ASN A 153 -3.31 -3.05 -6.26
C ASN A 153 -3.04 -1.77 -7.05
N PHE A 154 -2.40 -1.92 -8.19
CA PHE A 154 -1.95 -0.81 -9.03
C PHE A 154 -1.81 -1.26 -10.49
N ASP A 155 -1.75 -0.31 -11.40
CA ASP A 155 -1.44 -0.55 -12.80
C ASP A 155 0.08 -0.63 -13.06
N THR A 156 0.49 -0.90 -14.30
CA THR A 156 1.90 -1.12 -14.65
C THR A 156 2.80 0.11 -14.46
N ARG A 157 2.22 1.29 -14.20
CA ARG A 157 2.99 2.51 -13.89
C ARG A 157 3.70 2.48 -12.54
N LEU A 158 3.34 1.54 -11.65
CA LEU A 158 3.96 1.52 -10.31
C LEU A 158 5.49 1.41 -10.38
N ARG A 159 6.03 0.55 -11.23
CA ARG A 159 7.49 0.39 -11.35
C ARG A 159 8.20 1.67 -11.80
N PRO A 160 7.82 2.31 -12.92
CA PRO A 160 8.41 3.59 -13.30
C PRO A 160 8.15 4.70 -12.27
N LEU A 161 7.02 4.66 -11.56
CA LEU A 161 6.73 5.62 -10.49
C LEU A 161 7.69 5.47 -9.31
N LEU A 162 7.95 4.24 -8.83
CA LEU A 162 8.94 3.99 -7.78
C LEU A 162 10.33 4.49 -8.19
N HIS A 163 10.69 4.36 -9.46
CA HIS A 163 11.95 4.90 -10.00
C HIS A 163 11.98 6.43 -9.95
N VAL A 164 10.92 7.10 -10.40
CA VAL A 164 10.78 8.57 -10.32
C VAL A 164 10.87 9.06 -8.88
N LEU A 165 10.28 8.31 -7.93
CA LEU A 165 10.34 8.61 -6.50
C LEU A 165 11.67 8.20 -5.84
N LYS A 166 12.62 7.64 -6.60
CA LYS A 166 13.95 7.22 -6.15
C LYS A 166 13.93 6.19 -5.01
N CYS A 167 12.89 5.36 -4.95
CA CYS A 167 12.73 4.32 -3.94
C CYS A 167 12.69 2.90 -4.52
N ASP A 168 12.77 2.73 -5.83
CA ASP A 168 12.78 1.43 -6.50
C ASP A 168 13.90 0.50 -5.99
N HIS A 169 15.08 1.07 -5.72
CA HIS A 169 16.24 0.35 -5.22
C HIS A 169 16.12 -0.10 -3.75
N TRP A 170 15.06 0.29 -3.04
CA TRP A 170 14.80 -0.21 -1.68
C TRP A 170 14.22 -1.62 -1.69
N PHE A 171 13.70 -2.08 -2.83
CA PHE A 171 12.92 -3.31 -2.94
C PHE A 171 13.64 -4.35 -3.82
N ASP A 172 13.60 -5.61 -3.38
CA ASP A 172 14.12 -6.75 -4.14
C ASP A 172 13.09 -7.25 -5.16
N ALA A 173 11.79 -6.99 -4.92
CA ALA A 173 10.71 -7.36 -5.83
C ALA A 173 9.54 -6.37 -5.76
N VAL A 174 8.71 -6.36 -6.81
CA VAL A 174 7.47 -5.58 -6.88
C VAL A 174 6.38 -6.46 -7.47
N ALA A 175 5.33 -6.72 -6.70
CA ALA A 175 4.15 -7.45 -7.15
C ALA A 175 3.01 -6.44 -7.40
N VAL A 176 2.66 -6.27 -8.66
CA VAL A 176 1.61 -5.34 -9.12
C VAL A 176 0.41 -6.14 -9.58
N SER A 177 -0.79 -5.79 -9.13
CA SER A 177 -2.01 -6.52 -9.47
C SER A 177 -2.26 -6.62 -10.97
N ALA A 178 -1.96 -5.58 -11.74
CA ALA A 178 -2.08 -5.60 -13.19
C ALA A 178 -1.14 -6.61 -13.88
N GLU A 179 0.04 -6.88 -13.29
CA GLU A 179 1.00 -7.84 -13.82
C GLU A 179 0.72 -9.27 -13.34
N VAL A 180 0.31 -9.42 -12.08
CA VAL A 180 0.01 -10.72 -11.47
C VAL A 180 -1.37 -11.24 -11.89
N ALA A 181 -2.24 -10.38 -12.40
CA ALA A 181 -3.65 -10.64 -12.69
C ALA A 181 -4.45 -11.10 -11.45
N ALA A 182 -4.09 -10.58 -10.27
CA ALA A 182 -4.80 -10.79 -9.02
C ALA A 182 -4.69 -9.54 -8.14
N GLU A 183 -5.82 -9.08 -7.62
CA GLU A 183 -5.91 -7.92 -6.71
C GLU A 183 -6.07 -8.40 -5.27
N LYS A 184 -5.44 -7.70 -4.32
CA LYS A 184 -5.73 -7.87 -2.89
C LYS A 184 -7.24 -7.70 -2.64
N PRO A 185 -7.87 -8.52 -1.83
CA PRO A 185 -7.31 -9.47 -0.86
C PRO A 185 -7.01 -10.86 -1.41
N ASN A 186 -7.04 -11.10 -2.73
CA ASN A 186 -6.68 -12.41 -3.28
C ASN A 186 -5.25 -12.78 -2.85
N PRO A 187 -5.05 -13.97 -2.19
CA PRO A 187 -3.75 -14.37 -1.67
C PRO A 187 -2.68 -14.54 -2.75
N THR A 188 -3.06 -14.75 -4.01
CA THR A 188 -2.13 -14.99 -5.11
C THR A 188 -1.07 -13.90 -5.25
N ILE A 189 -1.41 -12.62 -5.04
CA ILE A 189 -0.44 -11.52 -5.18
C ILE A 189 0.65 -11.57 -4.10
N PHE A 190 0.29 -11.96 -2.87
CA PHE A 190 1.24 -12.13 -1.77
C PHE A 190 2.13 -13.35 -1.99
N LEU A 191 1.55 -14.46 -2.46
CA LEU A 191 2.30 -15.67 -2.80
C LEU A 191 3.32 -15.42 -3.91
N LYS A 192 2.95 -14.62 -4.92
CA LYS A 192 3.88 -14.20 -5.99
C LYS A 192 5.02 -13.33 -5.48
N ALA A 193 4.75 -12.43 -4.53
CA ALA A 193 5.79 -11.65 -3.89
C ALA A 193 6.77 -12.54 -3.10
N CYS A 194 6.27 -13.48 -2.30
CA CYS A 194 7.09 -14.43 -1.56
C CYS A 194 7.93 -15.32 -2.50
N GLU A 195 7.33 -15.83 -3.57
CA GLU A 195 8.03 -16.60 -4.60
C GLU A 195 9.19 -15.80 -5.21
N SER A 196 8.95 -14.54 -5.57
CA SER A 196 9.96 -13.65 -6.14
C SER A 196 11.12 -13.36 -5.19
N LEU A 197 10.85 -13.35 -3.88
CA LEU A 197 11.86 -13.16 -2.84
C LEU A 197 12.55 -14.47 -2.41
N GLY A 198 12.06 -15.61 -2.83
CA GLY A 198 12.56 -16.93 -2.41
C GLY A 198 12.32 -17.22 -0.93
N VAL A 199 11.21 -16.75 -0.37
CA VAL A 199 10.80 -16.98 1.02
C VAL A 199 9.45 -17.69 1.07
N LYS A 200 9.19 -18.38 2.18
CA LYS A 200 7.86 -18.94 2.45
C LYS A 200 6.93 -17.85 2.99
N PRO A 201 5.60 -17.95 2.77
CA PRO A 201 4.65 -16.98 3.31
C PRO A 201 4.78 -16.75 4.81
N GLU A 202 4.96 -17.80 5.62
CA GLU A 202 5.13 -17.72 7.06
C GLU A 202 6.43 -17.03 7.51
N GLU A 203 7.37 -16.81 6.61
CA GLU A 203 8.61 -16.07 6.86
C GLU A 203 8.48 -14.57 6.55
N ALA A 204 7.34 -14.17 5.98
CA ALA A 204 7.08 -12.79 5.56
C ALA A 204 6.06 -12.10 6.47
N VAL A 205 6.22 -10.80 6.63
CA VAL A 205 5.20 -9.90 7.18
C VAL A 205 4.80 -8.87 6.14
N HIS A 206 3.50 -8.62 6.00
CA HIS A 206 2.97 -7.54 5.16
C HIS A 206 2.53 -6.35 6.01
N VAL A 207 2.82 -5.15 5.53
CA VAL A 207 2.37 -3.89 6.14
C VAL A 207 1.55 -3.12 5.11
N GLY A 208 0.34 -2.74 5.48
CA GLY A 208 -0.57 -1.98 4.63
C GLY A 208 -1.68 -1.30 5.43
N ASP A 209 -2.39 -0.36 4.83
CA ASP A 209 -3.38 0.49 5.50
C ASP A 209 -4.82 0.00 5.36
N ASP A 210 -5.09 -0.97 4.50
CA ASP A 210 -6.43 -1.53 4.30
C ASP A 210 -6.60 -2.87 5.04
N ARG A 211 -7.51 -2.88 5.98
CA ARG A 211 -7.77 -4.06 6.83
C ARG A 211 -8.19 -5.29 6.01
N ARG A 212 -9.01 -5.12 4.97
CA ARG A 212 -9.47 -6.22 4.12
C ARG A 212 -8.39 -6.63 3.12
N ASN A 213 -7.89 -5.68 2.36
CA ASN A 213 -6.98 -5.95 1.27
C ASN A 213 -5.61 -6.39 1.77
N ASP A 214 -5.06 -5.69 2.78
CA ASP A 214 -3.70 -5.93 3.24
C ASP A 214 -3.67 -6.99 4.35
N ILE A 215 -4.49 -6.82 5.40
CA ILE A 215 -4.35 -7.67 6.59
C ILE A 215 -4.98 -9.04 6.36
N TRP A 216 -6.24 -9.08 5.92
CA TRP A 216 -6.89 -10.38 5.68
C TRP A 216 -6.27 -11.09 4.48
N GLY A 217 -6.00 -10.37 3.39
CA GLY A 217 -5.38 -10.95 2.20
C GLY A 217 -4.01 -11.57 2.47
N ALA A 218 -3.14 -10.88 3.22
CA ALA A 218 -1.83 -11.41 3.59
C ALA A 218 -1.93 -12.62 4.52
N ARG A 219 -2.82 -12.58 5.50
CA ARG A 219 -3.07 -13.71 6.43
C ARG A 219 -3.64 -14.92 5.71
N ASP A 220 -4.54 -14.74 4.76
CA ASP A 220 -5.07 -15.81 3.91
C ASP A 220 -3.96 -16.47 3.05
N ALA A 221 -2.92 -15.72 2.70
CA ALA A 221 -1.73 -16.25 2.04
C ALA A 221 -0.76 -16.97 2.97
N GLY A 222 -0.96 -16.87 4.30
CA GLY A 222 -0.07 -17.43 5.32
C GLY A 222 1.01 -16.49 5.82
N CYS A 223 0.99 -15.21 5.40
CA CYS A 223 1.90 -14.19 5.91
C CYS A 223 1.40 -13.60 7.23
N ASP A 224 2.34 -13.07 8.04
CA ASP A 224 1.99 -12.10 9.06
C ASP A 224 1.52 -10.79 8.43
N ALA A 225 0.75 -10.00 9.17
CA ALA A 225 0.30 -8.71 8.71
C ALA A 225 0.09 -7.72 9.84
N TRP A 226 0.57 -6.48 9.64
CA TRP A 226 0.39 -5.36 10.55
C TRP A 226 -0.26 -4.19 9.85
N LEU A 227 -1.28 -3.62 10.50
CA LEU A 227 -2.06 -2.50 9.97
C LEU A 227 -1.29 -1.18 10.17
N TRP A 228 -0.95 -0.54 9.06
CA TRP A 228 -0.34 0.79 9.07
C TRP A 228 -1.31 1.83 9.64
N GLY A 229 -0.81 2.67 10.54
CA GLY A 229 -1.61 3.68 11.24
C GLY A 229 -2.37 3.15 12.46
N SER A 230 -2.28 1.83 12.76
CA SER A 230 -2.89 1.20 13.93
C SER A 230 -1.90 0.32 14.68
N ASP A 231 -1.41 -0.74 14.04
CA ASP A 231 -0.44 -1.65 14.67
C ASP A 231 0.98 -1.08 14.64
N VAL A 232 1.32 -0.36 13.57
CA VAL A 232 2.60 0.30 13.34
C VAL A 232 2.39 1.68 12.73
N HIS A 233 3.22 2.66 13.09
CA HIS A 233 3.08 4.06 12.68
C HIS A 233 4.31 4.60 11.95
N SER A 234 5.40 3.83 11.88
CA SER A 234 6.62 4.15 11.14
C SER A 234 7.30 2.89 10.65
N PHE A 235 8.10 2.99 9.61
CA PHE A 235 8.93 1.86 9.16
C PHE A 235 10.02 1.51 10.18
N LYS A 236 10.45 2.47 10.99
CA LYS A 236 11.34 2.18 12.13
C LYS A 236 10.68 1.21 13.10
N GLU A 237 9.44 1.45 13.49
CA GLU A 237 8.67 0.54 14.34
C GLU A 237 8.50 -0.85 13.71
N VAL A 238 8.29 -0.90 12.39
CA VAL A 238 8.25 -2.18 11.64
C VAL A 238 9.59 -2.91 11.75
N ALA A 239 10.71 -2.23 11.51
CA ALA A 239 12.04 -2.83 11.61
C ALA A 239 12.34 -3.35 13.03
N GLU A 240 12.02 -2.55 14.05
CA GLU A 240 12.18 -2.92 15.46
C GLU A 240 11.37 -4.18 15.81
N ARG A 241 10.14 -4.30 15.31
CA ARG A 241 9.31 -5.52 15.50
C ARG A 241 9.86 -6.73 14.76
N ILE A 242 10.51 -6.54 13.62
CA ILE A 242 11.23 -7.60 12.93
C ILE A 242 12.50 -8.03 13.71
N GLY A 243 13.01 -7.16 14.57
CA GLY A 243 14.24 -7.38 15.32
C GLY A 243 15.47 -6.72 14.68
N VAL A 244 15.26 -5.69 13.85
CA VAL A 244 16.32 -4.94 13.18
C VAL A 244 16.47 -3.55 13.82
N GLU A 245 17.65 -3.26 14.32
CA GLU A 245 17.98 -1.92 14.84
C GLU A 245 18.26 -0.95 13.69
N VAL A 246 17.64 0.22 13.78
CA VAL A 246 17.86 1.34 12.84
C VAL A 246 18.71 2.39 13.54
N ALA A 247 19.91 2.63 13.05
CA ALA A 247 20.79 3.67 13.57
C ALA A 247 20.12 5.05 13.47
N LYS A 248 20.42 5.90 14.48
CA LYS A 248 19.94 7.29 14.49
C LYS A 248 20.65 8.14 13.45
#